data_c89759a8fbf5b704204507a9df6a1d7f
#
_entry.id   c89759a8fbf5b704204507a9df6a1d7f
#
_cell.length_a   1.000
_cell.length_b   1.000
_cell.length_c   1.000
_cell.angle_alpha   90.00
_cell.angle_beta   90.00
_cell.angle_gamma   90.00
#
_symmetry.space_group_name_H-M   'P 1'
#
loop_
_entity.id
_entity.type
_entity.pdbx_description
1 polymer ?
#
loop_
_entity_poly.entity_id
_entity_poly.type
_entity_poly.pdbx_seq_one_letter_code
_entity_poly.pdbx_strand_id
1 'polypeptide(L)'
;KEVLTAFGLMNEKFEASNQTAQLVNESLLNAMASRAEDDPTRYLADYEKAQQISKISNDFYNYIGTLKTSLTEKVVLDEKTGKMPYEQMDKGEAIDYGWFAGEGYSDKGNEIIKKFAQYREDVKKILGNDVSYQFLVQNLDAKFETKDVTDSQGITKPYLDYHYKGYPSIASLTKLSALQNDVREIEAEAFNMFLGNTLKQAASMKNYQAFVITDKSVYFAGEPIKGKVVLGRFDKSTVPTAVTVNGRAIDPKNMVDGQVVLSMTAGNVGEHKFNGKFTFMEDGKPVVVDVQNSNYVVVPRPNSATIAADKMNVVYVGLDNPISVSFAGVSNDKVNVSSSIGGLTKVGDGKYSLKKSSGFIHGIW
;
A
#
# COMPACT_ATOMS: atom_id res chain seq x y z
N LYS A 1 17.41 -19.07 46.50
CA LYS A 1 17.41 -17.60 46.73
C LYS A 1 17.82 -16.85 45.49
N GLU A 2 19.01 -17.06 44.94
CA GLU A 2 19.52 -16.33 43.74
C GLU A 2 18.57 -16.39 42.53
N VAL A 3 17.99 -17.54 42.25
CA VAL A 3 16.99 -17.71 41.13
C VAL A 3 15.74 -16.87 41.35
N LEU A 4 15.21 -16.86 42.59
CA LEU A 4 14.04 -16.06 42.95
C LEU A 4 14.32 -14.56 42.81
N THR A 5 15.51 -14.12 43.27
CA THR A 5 15.96 -12.74 43.10
C THR A 5 16.11 -12.38 41.61
N ALA A 6 16.65 -13.29 40.79
CA ALA A 6 16.76 -13.07 39.34
C ALA A 6 15.36 -12.88 38.67
N PHE A 7 14.37 -13.68 39.03
CA PHE A 7 13.01 -13.46 38.55
C PHE A 7 12.45 -12.11 39.00
N GLY A 8 12.71 -11.70 40.25
CA GLY A 8 12.29 -10.40 40.75
C GLY A 8 12.87 -9.24 39.94
N LEU A 9 14.17 -9.29 39.66
CA LEU A 9 14.86 -8.28 38.85
C LEU A 9 14.35 -8.28 37.39
N MET A 10 14.03 -9.45 36.82
CA MET A 10 13.42 -9.54 35.52
C MET A 10 12.02 -8.92 35.53
N ASN A 11 11.23 -9.18 36.59
CA ASN A 11 9.91 -8.56 36.71
C ASN A 11 10.01 -7.03 36.74
N GLU A 12 10.93 -6.45 37.53
CA GLU A 12 11.16 -5.00 37.58
C GLU A 12 11.50 -4.44 36.17
N LYS A 13 12.31 -5.17 35.38
CA LYS A 13 12.67 -4.77 34.03
C LYS A 13 11.45 -4.81 33.09
N PHE A 14 10.61 -5.84 33.15
CA PHE A 14 9.38 -5.89 32.36
C PHE A 14 8.42 -4.78 32.76
N GLU A 15 8.26 -4.47 34.03
CA GLU A 15 7.42 -3.35 34.50
C GLU A 15 7.89 -2.01 33.90
N ALA A 16 9.20 -1.73 33.96
CA ALA A 16 9.77 -0.52 33.38
C ALA A 16 9.61 -0.50 31.84
N SER A 17 9.84 -1.62 31.19
CA SER A 17 9.63 -1.77 29.75
C SER A 17 8.17 -1.51 29.36
N ASN A 18 7.23 -2.07 30.09
CA ASN A 18 5.80 -1.90 29.86
C ASN A 18 5.35 -0.44 29.98
N GLN A 19 5.85 0.28 30.98
CA GLN A 19 5.59 1.72 31.14
C GLN A 19 6.13 2.52 29.96
N THR A 20 7.37 2.24 29.54
CA THR A 20 7.98 2.91 28.39
C THR A 20 7.21 2.60 27.10
N ALA A 21 6.85 1.33 26.87
CA ALA A 21 6.09 0.91 25.71
C ALA A 21 4.70 1.58 25.65
N GLN A 22 4.04 1.74 26.80
CA GLN A 22 2.77 2.46 26.85
C GLN A 22 2.91 3.89 26.38
N LEU A 23 3.91 4.64 26.86
CA LEU A 23 4.15 6.03 26.44
C LEU A 23 4.46 6.13 24.94
N VAL A 24 5.25 5.19 24.41
CA VAL A 24 5.54 5.12 22.97
C VAL A 24 4.28 4.86 22.17
N ASN A 25 3.44 3.89 22.58
CA ASN A 25 2.21 3.54 21.89
C ASN A 25 1.19 4.69 21.92
N GLU A 26 1.07 5.39 23.05
CA GLU A 26 0.26 6.61 23.17
C GLU A 26 0.73 7.70 22.21
N SER A 27 2.04 7.89 22.08
CA SER A 27 2.62 8.85 21.14
C SER A 27 2.33 8.47 19.68
N LEU A 28 2.42 7.17 19.32
CA LEU A 28 2.08 6.68 17.99
C LEU A 28 0.58 6.90 17.68
N LEU A 29 -0.29 6.61 18.65
CA LEU A 29 -1.73 6.80 18.50
C LEU A 29 -2.09 8.28 18.31
N ASN A 30 -1.45 9.18 19.08
CA ASN A 30 -1.62 10.63 18.93
C ASN A 30 -1.14 11.13 17.56
N ALA A 31 -0.02 10.60 17.04
CA ALA A 31 0.46 10.93 15.70
C ALA A 31 -0.53 10.47 14.61
N MET A 32 -1.18 9.31 14.80
CA MET A 32 -2.23 8.84 13.90
C MET A 32 -3.48 9.71 13.98
N ALA A 33 -3.86 10.18 15.17
CA ALA A 33 -4.96 11.10 15.37
C ALA A 33 -4.77 12.41 14.59
N SER A 34 -3.59 13.04 14.73
CA SER A 34 -3.27 14.28 14.01
C SER A 34 -3.33 14.09 12.50
N ARG A 35 -2.81 12.95 11.96
CA ARG A 35 -2.92 12.66 10.53
C ARG A 35 -4.36 12.45 10.07
N ALA A 36 -5.19 11.83 10.91
CA ALA A 36 -6.61 11.63 10.60
C ALA A 36 -7.40 12.93 10.61
N GLU A 37 -6.99 13.92 11.43
CA GLU A 37 -7.56 15.28 11.42
C GLU A 37 -7.13 16.04 10.15
N ASP A 38 -5.87 15.92 9.73
CA ASP A 38 -5.34 16.60 8.56
C ASP A 38 -5.91 16.05 7.24
N ASP A 39 -6.03 14.72 7.11
CA ASP A 39 -6.58 14.04 5.93
C ASP A 39 -7.45 12.84 6.36
N PRO A 40 -8.72 13.08 6.73
CA PRO A 40 -9.63 12.02 7.17
C PRO A 40 -9.87 10.95 6.11
N THR A 41 -9.90 11.34 4.84
CA THR A 41 -10.17 10.42 3.73
C THR A 41 -9.11 9.31 3.66
N ARG A 42 -7.90 9.64 4.02
CA ARG A 42 -6.74 8.74 3.91
C ARG A 42 -6.43 7.99 5.20
N TYR A 43 -6.57 8.64 6.34
CA TYR A 43 -6.02 8.12 7.60
C TYR A 43 -7.06 7.75 8.66
N LEU A 44 -8.32 8.19 8.52
CA LEU A 44 -9.32 7.97 9.55
C LEU A 44 -9.58 6.47 9.81
N ALA A 45 -9.69 5.67 8.75
CA ALA A 45 -9.97 4.23 8.88
C ALA A 45 -8.86 3.48 9.65
N ASP A 46 -7.60 3.81 9.39
CA ASP A 46 -6.46 3.21 10.09
C ASP A 46 -6.38 3.71 11.55
N TYR A 47 -6.69 4.98 11.79
CA TYR A 47 -6.77 5.54 13.14
C TYR A 47 -7.89 4.87 13.96
N GLU A 48 -9.09 4.67 13.39
CA GLU A 48 -10.18 3.96 14.06
C GLU A 48 -9.81 2.51 14.41
N LYS A 49 -9.13 1.80 13.52
CA LYS A 49 -8.58 0.46 13.84
C LYS A 49 -7.57 0.52 14.98
N ALA A 50 -6.68 1.52 14.96
CA ALA A 50 -5.69 1.72 16.02
C ALA A 50 -6.35 1.99 17.37
N GLN A 51 -7.39 2.83 17.42
CA GLN A 51 -8.16 3.08 18.65
C GLN A 51 -8.82 1.81 19.18
N GLN A 52 -9.40 0.97 18.30
CA GLN A 52 -10.00 -0.29 18.70
C GLN A 52 -8.95 -1.27 19.24
N ILE A 53 -7.79 -1.39 18.59
CA ILE A 53 -6.69 -2.24 19.08
C ILE A 53 -6.16 -1.71 20.42
N SER A 54 -5.99 -0.40 20.57
CA SER A 54 -5.58 0.19 21.83
C SER A 54 -6.53 -0.15 22.97
N LYS A 55 -7.83 -0.03 22.74
CA LYS A 55 -8.85 -0.38 23.75
C LYS A 55 -8.78 -1.85 24.15
N ILE A 56 -8.78 -2.76 23.18
CA ILE A 56 -8.72 -4.21 23.44
C ILE A 56 -7.41 -4.60 24.14
N SER A 57 -6.29 -4.03 23.72
CA SER A 57 -4.98 -4.26 24.33
C SER A 57 -4.95 -3.77 25.78
N ASN A 58 -5.48 -2.57 26.04
CA ASN A 58 -5.56 -2.04 27.41
C ASN A 58 -6.48 -2.89 28.29
N ASP A 59 -7.63 -3.32 27.80
CA ASP A 59 -8.54 -4.18 28.54
C ASP A 59 -7.87 -5.51 28.93
N PHE A 60 -7.15 -6.14 28.00
CA PHE A 60 -6.44 -7.38 28.25
C PHE A 60 -5.20 -7.18 29.14
N TYR A 61 -4.44 -6.10 28.93
CA TYR A 61 -3.33 -5.72 29.79
C TYR A 61 -3.76 -5.54 31.25
N ASN A 62 -4.88 -4.84 31.46
CA ASN A 62 -5.44 -4.64 32.79
C ASN A 62 -5.96 -5.93 33.40
N TYR A 63 -6.55 -6.82 32.60
CA TYR A 63 -6.95 -8.16 33.06
C TYR A 63 -5.73 -8.94 33.56
N ILE A 64 -4.61 -8.96 32.83
CA ILE A 64 -3.36 -9.58 33.30
C ILE A 64 -2.89 -8.91 34.60
N GLY A 65 -3.07 -7.59 34.73
CA GLY A 65 -2.80 -6.85 35.95
C GLY A 65 -3.59 -7.37 37.14
N THR A 66 -4.86 -7.73 36.97
CA THR A 66 -5.66 -8.34 38.05
C THR A 66 -5.11 -9.70 38.47
N LEU A 67 -4.60 -10.50 37.56
CA LEU A 67 -3.94 -11.77 37.87
C LEU A 67 -2.67 -11.55 38.69
N LYS A 68 -1.87 -10.55 38.33
CA LYS A 68 -0.65 -10.17 39.10
C LYS A 68 -1.00 -9.71 40.50
N THR A 69 -2.04 -8.87 40.64
CA THR A 69 -2.49 -8.40 41.97
C THR A 69 -2.89 -9.59 42.85
N SER A 70 -3.57 -10.60 42.33
CA SER A 70 -3.95 -11.79 43.10
C SER A 70 -2.74 -12.57 43.65
N LEU A 71 -1.58 -12.47 43.02
CA LEU A 71 -0.35 -13.10 43.47
C LEU A 71 0.40 -12.27 44.51
N THR A 72 0.14 -10.97 44.57
CA THR A 72 0.93 -10.02 45.40
C THR A 72 0.12 -9.41 46.53
N GLU A 73 -1.18 -9.52 46.57
CA GLU A 73 -2.05 -8.86 47.54
C GLU A 73 -1.76 -9.26 49.00
N LYS A 74 -1.23 -10.47 49.23
CA LYS A 74 -0.85 -10.97 50.56
C LYS A 74 0.63 -10.85 50.87
N VAL A 75 1.42 -10.31 49.94
CA VAL A 75 2.85 -10.16 50.09
C VAL A 75 3.14 -8.88 50.89
N VAL A 76 3.79 -9.02 52.04
CA VAL A 76 4.22 -7.88 52.86
C VAL A 76 5.55 -7.37 52.32
N LEU A 77 5.60 -6.09 51.97
CA LEU A 77 6.85 -5.47 51.51
C LEU A 77 7.90 -5.44 52.62
N ASP A 78 9.17 -5.55 52.24
CA ASP A 78 10.28 -5.41 53.17
C ASP A 78 10.30 -3.99 53.76
N GLU A 79 10.24 -3.87 55.05
CA GLU A 79 10.12 -2.58 55.78
C GLU A 79 11.32 -1.63 55.53
N LYS A 80 12.49 -2.18 55.20
CA LYS A 80 13.73 -1.38 55.04
C LYS A 80 13.89 -0.88 53.61
N THR A 81 13.47 -1.69 52.62
CA THR A 81 13.69 -1.41 51.20
C THR A 81 12.43 -0.98 50.48
N GLY A 82 11.24 -1.21 51.07
CA GLY A 82 9.96 -1.00 50.41
C GLY A 82 9.70 -1.93 49.22
N LYS A 83 10.57 -2.93 49.03
CA LYS A 83 10.48 -3.86 47.89
C LYS A 83 9.78 -5.16 48.24
N MET A 84 9.31 -5.88 47.24
CA MET A 84 8.79 -7.23 47.43
C MET A 84 9.93 -8.17 47.88
N PRO A 85 9.67 -9.01 48.88
CA PRO A 85 10.65 -9.99 49.35
C PRO A 85 10.70 -11.21 48.40
N TYR A 86 11.34 -11.06 47.27
CA TYR A 86 11.37 -12.06 46.19
C TYR A 86 11.77 -13.45 46.66
N GLU A 87 12.69 -13.50 47.65
CA GLU A 87 13.15 -14.75 48.24
C GLU A 87 12.09 -15.52 49.05
N GLN A 88 11.00 -14.83 49.42
CA GLN A 88 9.85 -15.42 50.13
C GLN A 88 8.71 -15.79 49.20
N MET A 89 8.82 -15.47 47.92
CA MET A 89 7.79 -15.77 46.88
C MET A 89 8.10 -17.09 46.14
N ASP A 90 8.54 -18.10 46.92
CA ASP A 90 8.92 -19.42 46.38
C ASP A 90 7.75 -20.41 46.24
N LYS A 91 6.60 -20.10 46.84
CA LYS A 91 5.41 -20.94 46.78
C LYS A 91 4.47 -20.56 45.65
N GLY A 92 3.84 -21.56 45.01
CA GLY A 92 2.87 -21.39 43.94
C GLY A 92 1.41 -21.53 44.34
N GLU A 93 1.14 -21.61 45.68
CA GLU A 93 -0.18 -21.99 46.22
C GLU A 93 -1.34 -21.13 45.67
N ALA A 94 -1.15 -19.85 45.45
CA ALA A 94 -2.18 -18.94 44.92
C ALA A 94 -2.65 -19.37 43.52
N ILE A 95 -1.74 -19.87 42.70
CA ILE A 95 -2.03 -20.38 41.36
C ILE A 95 -2.55 -21.83 41.46
N ASP A 96 -1.82 -22.69 42.16
CA ASP A 96 -2.11 -24.11 42.22
C ASP A 96 -3.52 -24.39 42.75
N TYR A 97 -3.98 -23.60 43.72
CA TYR A 97 -5.33 -23.72 44.26
C TYR A 97 -6.36 -22.78 43.61
N GLY A 98 -5.91 -21.70 42.98
CA GLY A 98 -6.79 -20.71 42.36
C GLY A 98 -7.16 -21.04 40.92
N TRP A 99 -6.21 -21.53 40.11
CA TRP A 99 -6.39 -21.76 38.70
C TRP A 99 -6.70 -23.20 38.32
N PHE A 100 -6.50 -24.14 39.25
CA PHE A 100 -6.68 -25.56 39.02
C PHE A 100 -7.69 -26.15 39.99
N ALA A 101 -8.42 -27.19 39.55
CA ALA A 101 -9.37 -27.97 40.33
C ALA A 101 -9.25 -29.45 39.92
N GLY A 102 -8.79 -30.30 40.83
CA GLY A 102 -8.48 -31.68 40.50
C GLY A 102 -7.41 -31.81 39.44
N GLU A 103 -7.71 -32.52 38.37
CA GLU A 103 -6.79 -32.68 37.21
C GLU A 103 -6.98 -31.64 36.12
N GLY A 104 -7.95 -30.73 36.26
CA GLY A 104 -8.29 -29.73 35.25
C GLY A 104 -8.16 -28.29 35.74
N TYR A 105 -8.71 -27.39 34.94
CA TYR A 105 -8.80 -25.98 35.30
C TYR A 105 -9.98 -25.69 36.21
N SER A 106 -9.79 -24.76 37.15
CA SER A 106 -10.88 -24.12 37.87
C SER A 106 -11.69 -23.19 36.96
N ASP A 107 -12.78 -22.60 37.46
CA ASP A 107 -13.49 -21.53 36.75
C ASP A 107 -12.56 -20.38 36.40
N LYS A 108 -11.61 -20.03 37.27
CA LYS A 108 -10.60 -18.99 37.01
C LYS A 108 -9.61 -19.39 35.92
N GLY A 109 -9.14 -20.64 35.92
CA GLY A 109 -8.28 -21.15 34.87
C GLY A 109 -8.98 -21.16 33.51
N ASN A 110 -10.21 -21.57 33.45
CA ASN A 110 -11.03 -21.51 32.22
C ASN A 110 -11.27 -20.06 31.75
N GLU A 111 -11.52 -19.14 32.69
CA GLU A 111 -11.65 -17.70 32.39
C GLU A 111 -10.37 -17.17 31.76
N ILE A 112 -9.19 -17.52 32.29
CA ILE A 112 -7.90 -17.10 31.73
C ILE A 112 -7.77 -17.56 30.27
N ILE A 113 -8.00 -18.84 30.00
CA ILE A 113 -7.94 -19.39 28.64
C ILE A 113 -8.90 -18.67 27.70
N LYS A 114 -10.12 -18.40 28.16
CA LYS A 114 -11.14 -17.67 27.39
C LYS A 114 -10.68 -16.22 27.09
N LYS A 115 -10.07 -15.55 28.05
CA LYS A 115 -9.58 -14.15 27.86
C LYS A 115 -8.43 -14.07 26.84
N PHE A 116 -7.52 -15.05 26.84
CA PHE A 116 -6.48 -15.15 25.82
C PHE A 116 -7.08 -15.36 24.42
N ALA A 117 -8.01 -16.28 24.29
CA ALA A 117 -8.69 -16.54 23.01
C ALA A 117 -9.47 -15.30 22.55
N GLN A 118 -10.19 -14.63 23.45
CA GLN A 118 -10.95 -13.42 23.14
C GLN A 118 -10.05 -12.30 22.61
N TYR A 119 -8.92 -12.04 23.29
CA TYR A 119 -7.95 -11.02 22.85
C TYR A 119 -7.46 -11.29 21.42
N ARG A 120 -7.06 -12.53 21.13
CA ARG A 120 -6.61 -12.92 19.79
C ARG A 120 -7.68 -12.72 18.73
N GLU A 121 -8.89 -13.20 18.97
CA GLU A 121 -9.99 -13.11 18.01
C GLU A 121 -10.44 -11.67 17.79
N ASP A 122 -10.47 -10.84 18.83
CA ASP A 122 -10.84 -9.43 18.71
C ASP A 122 -9.82 -8.66 17.88
N VAL A 123 -8.50 -8.89 18.11
CA VAL A 123 -7.45 -8.27 17.29
C VAL A 123 -7.55 -8.73 15.82
N LYS A 124 -7.71 -10.04 15.58
CA LYS A 124 -7.87 -10.58 14.22
C LYS A 124 -9.09 -9.98 13.51
N LYS A 125 -10.19 -9.81 14.22
CA LYS A 125 -11.42 -9.22 13.67
C LYS A 125 -11.20 -7.78 13.18
N ILE A 126 -10.43 -6.98 13.91
CA ILE A 126 -10.09 -5.62 13.52
C ILE A 126 -9.16 -5.60 12.30
N LEU A 127 -8.17 -6.49 12.26
CA LEU A 127 -7.22 -6.57 11.16
C LEU A 127 -7.87 -7.10 9.87
N GLY A 128 -8.89 -7.96 10.00
CA GLY A 128 -9.56 -8.59 8.86
C GLY A 128 -8.65 -9.59 8.13
N ASN A 129 -9.00 -9.88 6.88
CA ASN A 129 -8.30 -10.86 6.04
C ASN A 129 -7.23 -10.24 5.13
N ASP A 130 -6.75 -9.05 5.44
CA ASP A 130 -5.72 -8.40 4.64
C ASP A 130 -4.37 -9.13 4.81
N VAL A 131 -3.82 -9.57 3.68
CA VAL A 131 -2.54 -10.30 3.62
C VAL A 131 -1.38 -9.47 4.21
N SER A 132 -1.48 -8.14 4.19
CA SER A 132 -0.47 -7.26 4.76
C SER A 132 -0.29 -7.43 6.27
N TYR A 133 -1.31 -7.91 6.97
CA TYR A 133 -1.28 -8.16 8.42
C TYR A 133 -0.93 -9.61 8.79
N GLN A 134 -0.69 -10.49 7.83
CA GLN A 134 -0.46 -11.91 8.09
C GLN A 134 0.69 -12.15 9.07
N PHE A 135 1.77 -11.40 8.98
CA PHE A 135 2.90 -11.51 9.91
C PHE A 135 2.50 -11.14 11.34
N LEU A 136 1.74 -10.05 11.51
CA LEU A 136 1.23 -9.63 12.81
C LEU A 136 0.30 -10.70 13.42
N VAL A 137 -0.58 -11.31 12.61
CA VAL A 137 -1.47 -12.39 13.04
C VAL A 137 -0.67 -13.61 13.48
N GLN A 138 0.37 -13.99 12.75
CA GLN A 138 1.26 -15.10 13.13
C GLN A 138 1.98 -14.81 14.45
N ASN A 139 2.47 -13.59 14.65
CA ASN A 139 3.13 -13.17 15.88
C ASN A 139 2.15 -13.15 17.08
N LEU A 140 0.92 -12.65 16.86
CA LEU A 140 -0.15 -12.68 17.85
C LEU A 140 -0.47 -14.12 18.29
N ASP A 141 -0.62 -15.05 17.34
CA ASP A 141 -0.87 -16.46 17.66
C ASP A 141 0.32 -17.09 18.38
N ALA A 142 1.55 -16.84 17.95
CA ALA A 142 2.74 -17.37 18.62
C ALA A 142 2.85 -16.94 20.08
N LYS A 143 2.44 -15.69 20.41
CA LYS A 143 2.52 -15.13 21.77
C LYS A 143 1.35 -15.55 22.67
N PHE A 144 0.16 -15.70 22.12
CA PHE A 144 -1.09 -15.84 22.92
C PHE A 144 -1.90 -17.10 22.65
N GLU A 145 -1.42 -18.03 21.82
CA GLU A 145 -2.08 -19.30 21.64
C GLU A 145 -1.94 -20.16 22.91
N THR A 146 -3.04 -20.76 23.35
CA THR A 146 -3.11 -21.54 24.61
C THR A 146 -3.29 -23.04 24.32
N LYS A 147 -2.61 -23.54 23.30
CA LYS A 147 -2.56 -24.98 23.00
C LYS A 147 -1.76 -25.75 24.03
N ASP A 148 -2.08 -27.03 24.15
CA ASP A 148 -1.28 -27.96 24.92
C ASP A 148 0.19 -27.93 24.47
N VAL A 149 1.10 -28.04 25.41
CA VAL A 149 2.54 -27.95 25.18
C VAL A 149 3.18 -29.32 25.44
N THR A 150 3.94 -29.82 24.50
CA THR A 150 4.76 -31.04 24.68
C THR A 150 6.15 -30.63 25.14
N ASP A 151 6.56 -31.15 26.32
CA ASP A 151 7.87 -30.87 26.90
C ASP A 151 9.01 -31.64 26.21
N SER A 152 10.24 -31.39 26.63
CA SER A 152 11.43 -32.05 26.10
C SER A 152 11.47 -33.58 26.33
N GLN A 153 10.62 -34.10 27.19
CA GLN A 153 10.49 -35.53 27.49
C GLN A 153 9.34 -36.18 26.70
N GLY A 154 8.64 -35.41 25.85
CA GLY A 154 7.51 -35.88 25.06
C GLY A 154 6.19 -35.93 25.82
N ILE A 155 6.11 -35.34 27.03
CA ILE A 155 4.87 -35.31 27.84
C ILE A 155 4.08 -34.07 27.43
N THR A 156 2.84 -34.27 27.00
CA THR A 156 1.93 -33.17 26.65
C THR A 156 1.13 -32.74 27.89
N LYS A 157 1.15 -31.43 28.17
CA LYS A 157 0.44 -30.80 29.27
C LYS A 157 -0.45 -29.66 28.77
N PRO A 158 -1.61 -29.43 29.41
CA PRO A 158 -2.41 -28.25 29.17
C PRO A 158 -1.60 -26.97 29.37
N TYR A 159 -1.93 -25.89 28.65
CA TYR A 159 -1.16 -24.65 28.62
C TYR A 159 -0.81 -24.09 30.02
N LEU A 160 -1.84 -23.92 30.90
CA LEU A 160 -1.59 -23.37 32.25
C LEU A 160 -0.80 -24.34 33.12
N ASP A 161 -1.00 -25.66 32.97
CA ASP A 161 -0.19 -26.65 33.68
C ASP A 161 1.29 -26.52 33.35
N TYR A 162 1.60 -26.46 32.06
CA TYR A 162 2.98 -26.35 31.62
C TYR A 162 3.65 -25.05 32.06
N HIS A 163 2.91 -23.95 32.02
CA HIS A 163 3.50 -22.63 32.23
C HIS A 163 3.45 -22.13 33.67
N TYR A 164 2.52 -22.61 34.50
CA TYR A 164 2.28 -21.99 35.81
C TYR A 164 2.15 -22.97 36.98
N LYS A 165 1.68 -24.20 36.78
CA LYS A 165 1.45 -25.13 37.88
C LYS A 165 2.74 -25.58 38.54
N GLY A 166 2.82 -25.43 39.86
CA GLY A 166 4.00 -25.81 40.65
C GLY A 166 5.19 -24.84 40.52
N TYR A 167 5.02 -23.68 39.86
CA TYR A 167 6.06 -22.66 39.79
C TYR A 167 6.00 -21.70 40.98
N PRO A 168 7.16 -21.13 41.42
CA PRO A 168 7.16 -20.05 42.38
C PRO A 168 6.31 -18.87 41.95
N SER A 169 5.62 -18.20 42.89
CA SER A 169 4.77 -17.04 42.55
C SER A 169 5.56 -15.92 41.89
N ILE A 170 6.84 -15.70 42.27
CA ILE A 170 7.67 -14.70 41.58
C ILE A 170 7.94 -15.07 40.13
N ALA A 171 8.13 -16.34 39.81
CA ALA A 171 8.31 -16.77 38.41
C ALA A 171 7.03 -16.56 37.59
N SER A 172 5.87 -16.86 38.17
CA SER A 172 4.57 -16.63 37.55
C SER A 172 4.26 -15.14 37.40
N LEU A 173 4.58 -14.31 38.38
CA LEU A 173 4.49 -12.85 38.30
C LEU A 173 5.34 -12.30 37.14
N THR A 174 6.57 -12.77 37.02
CA THR A 174 7.47 -12.39 35.94
C THR A 174 6.92 -12.77 34.55
N LYS A 175 6.35 -13.99 34.41
CA LYS A 175 5.69 -14.43 33.18
C LYS A 175 4.49 -13.55 32.83
N LEU A 176 3.67 -13.16 33.80
CA LEU A 176 2.54 -12.26 33.58
C LEU A 176 3.00 -10.87 33.16
N SER A 177 4.08 -10.35 33.73
CA SER A 177 4.67 -9.08 33.29
C SER A 177 5.26 -9.17 31.88
N ALA A 178 5.84 -10.31 31.50
CA ALA A 178 6.27 -10.58 30.13
C ALA A 178 5.09 -10.65 29.17
N LEU A 179 3.96 -11.27 29.56
CA LEU A 179 2.73 -11.25 28.74
C LEU A 179 2.17 -9.84 28.55
N GLN A 180 2.24 -9.00 29.56
CA GLN A 180 1.88 -7.58 29.41
C GLN A 180 2.80 -6.87 28.41
N ASN A 181 4.10 -7.19 28.42
CA ASN A 181 5.03 -6.68 27.41
C ASN A 181 4.66 -7.15 26.01
N ASP A 182 4.30 -8.42 25.84
CA ASP A 182 3.84 -8.98 24.57
C ASP A 182 2.57 -8.26 24.06
N VAL A 183 1.64 -7.89 24.93
CA VAL A 183 0.47 -7.07 24.56
C VAL A 183 0.90 -5.71 24.00
N ARG A 184 1.86 -5.03 24.66
CA ARG A 184 2.39 -3.74 24.20
C ARG A 184 3.14 -3.85 22.88
N GLU A 185 3.86 -4.95 22.68
CA GLU A 185 4.55 -5.22 21.41
C GLU A 185 3.57 -5.42 20.25
N ILE A 186 2.51 -6.22 20.44
CA ILE A 186 1.46 -6.41 19.42
C ILE A 186 0.78 -5.08 19.08
N GLU A 187 0.45 -4.27 20.09
CA GLU A 187 -0.13 -2.95 19.90
C GLU A 187 0.80 -2.03 19.09
N ALA A 188 2.09 -1.97 19.45
CA ALA A 188 3.10 -1.18 18.75
C ALA A 188 3.28 -1.65 17.31
N GLU A 189 3.33 -2.96 17.08
CA GLU A 189 3.47 -3.56 15.76
C GLU A 189 2.28 -3.20 14.87
N ALA A 190 1.04 -3.28 15.39
CA ALA A 190 -0.16 -2.88 14.69
C ALA A 190 -0.11 -1.39 14.31
N PHE A 191 0.25 -0.50 15.23
CA PHE A 191 0.35 0.94 14.98
C PHE A 191 1.41 1.27 13.94
N ASN A 192 2.59 0.64 14.03
CA ASN A 192 3.65 0.79 13.03
C ASN A 192 3.21 0.29 11.66
N MET A 193 2.44 -0.79 11.59
CA MET A 193 1.88 -1.28 10.32
C MET A 193 0.84 -0.32 9.74
N PHE A 194 -0.03 0.24 10.54
CA PHE A 194 -1.01 1.24 10.09
C PHE A 194 -0.32 2.52 9.61
N LEU A 195 0.70 3.00 10.33
CA LEU A 195 1.54 4.12 9.89
C LEU A 195 2.37 3.76 8.65
N GLY A 196 2.89 2.56 8.56
CA GLY A 196 3.74 2.07 7.46
C GLY A 196 2.96 1.64 6.23
N ASN A 197 1.68 1.27 6.35
CA ASN A 197 0.83 0.99 5.19
C ASN A 197 0.69 2.22 4.28
N THR A 198 0.72 3.42 4.84
CA THR A 198 0.79 4.66 4.06
C THR A 198 2.11 4.77 3.30
N LEU A 199 3.24 4.31 3.88
CA LEU A 199 4.53 4.24 3.19
C LEU A 199 4.59 3.10 2.16
N LYS A 200 3.96 1.95 2.43
CA LYS A 200 3.85 0.83 1.47
C LYS A 200 2.91 1.17 0.31
N GLN A 201 1.79 1.84 0.56
CA GLN A 201 0.94 2.39 -0.50
C GLN A 201 1.68 3.47 -1.28
N ALA A 202 2.48 4.29 -0.57
CA ALA A 202 3.37 5.26 -1.17
C ALA A 202 4.46 4.62 -2.04
N ALA A 203 4.95 3.45 -1.69
CA ALA A 203 5.96 2.69 -2.42
C ALA A 203 5.38 1.66 -3.42
N SER A 204 4.05 1.51 -3.47
CA SER A 204 3.41 0.54 -4.36
C SER A 204 3.61 0.93 -5.82
N MET A 205 4.19 0.01 -6.60
CA MET A 205 4.37 0.18 -8.06
C MET A 205 3.06 0.22 -8.84
N LYS A 206 1.93 -0.12 -8.23
CA LYS A 206 0.59 -0.04 -8.86
C LYS A 206 0.18 1.39 -9.23
N ASN A 207 0.75 2.38 -8.55
CA ASN A 207 0.48 3.80 -8.79
C ASN A 207 1.51 4.45 -9.71
N TYR A 208 2.38 3.68 -10.36
CA TYR A 208 3.35 4.19 -11.32
C TYR A 208 2.94 3.86 -12.75
N GLN A 209 3.14 4.82 -13.64
CA GLN A 209 3.06 4.62 -15.08
C GLN A 209 4.37 5.07 -15.73
N ALA A 210 4.77 4.37 -16.76
CA ALA A 210 5.90 4.76 -17.58
C ALA A 210 5.41 5.68 -18.70
N PHE A 211 6.02 6.86 -18.81
CA PHE A 211 5.75 7.85 -19.86
C PHE A 211 6.98 8.00 -20.73
N VAL A 212 6.78 8.03 -22.03
CA VAL A 212 7.82 8.37 -22.98
C VAL A 212 7.79 9.88 -23.19
N ILE A 213 8.88 10.55 -22.87
CA ILE A 213 9.09 11.99 -23.14
C ILE A 213 10.09 12.09 -24.26
N THR A 214 9.64 12.51 -25.44
CA THR A 214 10.48 12.72 -26.62
C THR A 214 10.99 14.15 -26.66
N ASP A 215 12.18 14.37 -27.27
CA ASP A 215 12.78 15.69 -27.39
C ASP A 215 12.00 16.60 -28.37
N LYS A 216 11.23 15.98 -29.26
CA LYS A 216 10.36 16.68 -30.22
C LYS A 216 8.97 16.07 -30.22
N SER A 217 7.99 16.85 -30.60
CA SER A 217 6.57 16.39 -30.73
C SER A 217 6.23 15.91 -32.14
N VAL A 218 7.14 16.09 -33.12
CA VAL A 218 6.97 15.70 -34.53
C VAL A 218 8.31 15.18 -35.05
N TYR A 219 8.28 14.07 -35.80
CA TYR A 219 9.43 13.44 -36.45
C TYR A 219 9.10 13.11 -37.91
N PHE A 220 10.09 13.24 -38.80
CA PHE A 220 10.00 12.77 -40.17
C PHE A 220 10.37 11.28 -40.27
N ALA A 221 9.87 10.61 -41.32
CA ALA A 221 10.22 9.22 -41.56
C ALA A 221 11.74 9.04 -41.71
N GLY A 222 12.32 8.10 -40.91
CA GLY A 222 13.77 7.86 -40.90
C GLY A 222 14.58 8.78 -39.95
N GLU A 223 13.94 9.76 -39.33
CA GLU A 223 14.59 10.60 -38.30
C GLU A 223 14.76 9.83 -37.01
N PRO A 224 15.93 9.88 -36.33
CA PRO A 224 16.15 9.25 -35.07
C PRO A 224 15.30 9.88 -33.98
N ILE A 225 14.50 9.06 -33.27
CA ILE A 225 13.73 9.49 -32.11
C ILE A 225 14.64 9.48 -30.89
N LYS A 226 14.77 10.63 -30.24
CA LYS A 226 15.49 10.81 -28.99
C LYS A 226 14.50 11.22 -27.90
N GLY A 227 14.76 10.76 -26.68
CA GLY A 227 13.93 11.05 -25.54
C GLY A 227 14.30 10.21 -24.34
N LYS A 228 13.45 10.17 -23.35
CA LYS A 228 13.62 9.40 -22.13
C LYS A 228 12.30 8.75 -21.71
N VAL A 229 12.40 7.61 -21.04
CA VAL A 229 11.28 6.96 -20.36
C VAL A 229 11.37 7.35 -18.89
N VAL A 230 10.29 7.91 -18.35
CA VAL A 230 10.20 8.29 -16.95
C VAL A 230 9.08 7.52 -16.26
N LEU A 231 9.27 7.21 -14.98
CA LEU A 231 8.22 6.68 -14.13
C LEU A 231 7.50 7.86 -13.47
N GLY A 232 6.24 8.05 -13.82
CA GLY A 232 5.36 8.98 -13.15
C GLY A 232 4.50 8.24 -12.12
N ARG A 233 4.39 8.79 -10.93
CA ARG A 233 3.47 8.30 -9.91
C ARG A 233 2.23 9.17 -9.91
N PHE A 234 1.07 8.52 -9.86
CA PHE A 234 -0.20 9.19 -9.56
C PHE A 234 -0.82 8.57 -8.32
N ASP A 235 -1.43 9.41 -7.52
CA ASP A 235 -2.13 9.01 -6.31
C ASP A 235 -3.62 9.36 -6.48
N LYS A 236 -4.45 8.32 -6.50
CA LYS A 236 -5.90 8.47 -6.66
C LYS A 236 -6.57 9.20 -5.49
N SER A 237 -5.91 9.20 -4.34
CA SER A 237 -6.40 9.86 -3.11
C SER A 237 -5.92 11.30 -2.97
N THR A 238 -4.91 11.73 -3.73
CA THR A 238 -4.40 13.09 -3.66
C THR A 238 -5.30 14.02 -4.47
N VAL A 239 -6.12 14.81 -3.78
CA VAL A 239 -7.00 15.81 -4.40
C VAL A 239 -6.37 17.19 -4.28
N PRO A 240 -6.05 17.85 -5.40
CA PRO A 240 -5.55 19.23 -5.37
C PRO A 240 -6.64 20.19 -4.89
N THR A 241 -6.25 21.28 -4.24
CA THR A 241 -7.17 22.34 -3.84
C THR A 241 -7.61 23.20 -5.02
N ALA A 242 -6.75 23.31 -6.04
CA ALA A 242 -7.08 24.01 -7.28
C ALA A 242 -6.31 23.41 -8.48
N VAL A 243 -6.96 23.35 -9.62
CA VAL A 243 -6.37 22.92 -10.89
C VAL A 243 -6.70 23.96 -11.97
N THR A 244 -5.69 24.33 -12.74
CA THR A 244 -5.89 25.18 -13.94
C THR A 244 -5.19 24.56 -15.15
N VAL A 245 -5.85 24.59 -16.30
CA VAL A 245 -5.27 24.17 -17.59
C VAL A 245 -5.59 25.23 -18.62
N ASN A 246 -4.56 25.79 -19.27
CA ASN A 246 -4.68 26.87 -20.26
C ASN A 246 -5.54 28.04 -19.77
N GLY A 247 -5.34 28.42 -18.49
CA GLY A 247 -6.07 29.51 -17.86
C GLY A 247 -7.50 29.20 -17.44
N ARG A 248 -8.00 27.97 -17.66
CA ARG A 248 -9.32 27.54 -17.21
C ARG A 248 -9.19 26.77 -15.90
N ALA A 249 -9.98 27.14 -14.90
CA ALA A 249 -10.11 26.37 -13.68
C ALA A 249 -10.87 25.08 -13.95
N ILE A 250 -10.38 23.98 -13.39
CA ILE A 250 -11.01 22.67 -13.45
C ILE A 250 -11.42 22.32 -12.01
N ASP A 251 -12.67 21.92 -11.82
CA ASP A 251 -13.11 21.44 -10.50
C ASP A 251 -12.39 20.12 -10.18
N PRO A 252 -11.64 20.05 -9.06
CA PRO A 252 -10.96 18.83 -8.65
C PRO A 252 -11.87 17.60 -8.53
N LYS A 253 -13.16 17.81 -8.29
CA LYS A 253 -14.17 16.73 -8.24
C LYS A 253 -14.39 16.04 -9.60
N ASN A 254 -14.03 16.70 -10.69
CA ASN A 254 -14.12 16.14 -12.05
C ASN A 254 -12.85 15.37 -12.46
N MET A 255 -11.88 15.22 -11.57
CA MET A 255 -10.73 14.36 -11.80
C MET A 255 -11.13 12.90 -11.70
N VAL A 256 -10.60 12.08 -12.60
CA VAL A 256 -10.80 10.63 -12.60
C VAL A 256 -9.50 9.96 -12.20
N ASP A 257 -9.52 9.18 -11.13
CA ASP A 257 -8.34 8.47 -10.62
C ASP A 257 -7.10 9.37 -10.41
N GLY A 258 -7.27 10.60 -9.94
CA GLY A 258 -6.19 11.56 -9.74
C GLY A 258 -5.69 12.21 -11.04
N GLN A 259 -6.44 12.06 -12.13
CA GLN A 259 -6.05 12.56 -13.45
C GLN A 259 -7.07 13.57 -14.00
N VAL A 260 -6.57 14.61 -14.66
CA VAL A 260 -7.38 15.53 -15.43
C VAL A 260 -7.50 15.00 -16.86
N VAL A 261 -8.73 14.72 -17.28
CA VAL A 261 -9.01 14.32 -18.67
C VAL A 261 -9.07 15.58 -19.54
N LEU A 262 -8.17 15.66 -20.51
CA LEU A 262 -8.14 16.76 -21.49
C LEU A 262 -9.04 16.41 -22.70
N SER A 263 -9.99 17.30 -23.01
CA SER A 263 -10.79 17.26 -24.23
C SER A 263 -10.79 18.66 -24.83
N MET A 264 -10.01 18.86 -25.88
CA MET A 264 -9.80 20.17 -26.51
C MET A 264 -9.71 20.02 -28.01
N THR A 265 -10.14 21.05 -28.71
CA THR A 265 -9.95 21.17 -30.16
C THR A 265 -8.56 21.78 -30.41
N ALA A 266 -7.79 21.20 -31.36
CA ALA A 266 -6.53 21.75 -31.80
C ALA A 266 -6.74 23.17 -32.37
N GLY A 267 -5.87 24.09 -31.96
CA GLY A 267 -5.91 25.48 -32.44
C GLY A 267 -5.34 25.65 -33.83
N ASN A 268 -4.75 26.83 -34.08
CA ASN A 268 -4.09 27.16 -35.34
C ASN A 268 -2.82 26.31 -35.57
N VAL A 269 -2.42 26.18 -36.85
CA VAL A 269 -1.17 25.52 -37.21
C VAL A 269 0.02 26.23 -36.54
N GLY A 270 0.91 25.46 -35.94
CA GLY A 270 2.10 25.94 -35.25
C GLY A 270 2.40 25.22 -33.94
N GLU A 271 3.41 25.68 -33.23
CA GLU A 271 3.80 25.18 -31.93
C GLU A 271 2.89 25.77 -30.82
N HIS A 272 2.47 24.93 -29.93
CA HIS A 272 1.61 25.27 -28.81
C HIS A 272 2.16 24.65 -27.54
N LYS A 273 1.72 25.19 -26.39
CA LYS A 273 2.07 24.67 -25.06
C LYS A 273 0.83 24.57 -24.19
N PHE A 274 0.69 23.47 -23.49
CA PHE A 274 -0.25 23.40 -22.38
C PHE A 274 0.35 24.11 -21.15
N ASN A 275 -0.37 25.06 -20.61
CA ASN A 275 -0.04 25.67 -19.34
C ASN A 275 -0.98 25.09 -18.28
N GLY A 276 -0.44 24.35 -17.32
CA GLY A 276 -1.22 23.72 -16.28
C GLY A 276 -0.56 23.87 -14.92
N LYS A 277 -1.38 24.02 -13.89
CA LYS A 277 -0.95 24.12 -12.51
C LYS A 277 -1.87 23.30 -11.62
N PHE A 278 -1.27 22.53 -10.72
CA PHE A 278 -1.94 21.84 -9.64
C PHE A 278 -1.49 22.49 -8.35
N THR A 279 -2.43 22.91 -7.51
CA THR A 279 -2.14 23.46 -6.19
C THR A 279 -2.58 22.47 -5.12
N PHE A 280 -1.70 22.18 -4.20
CA PHE A 280 -1.94 21.32 -3.04
C PHE A 280 -1.70 22.12 -1.77
N MET A 281 -2.26 21.68 -0.66
CA MET A 281 -1.91 22.21 0.66
C MET A 281 -0.99 21.21 1.36
N GLU A 282 0.19 21.65 1.77
CA GLU A 282 1.15 20.89 2.55
C GLU A 282 1.57 21.72 3.75
N ASP A 283 1.35 21.21 4.95
CA ASP A 283 1.60 21.91 6.23
C ASP A 283 0.98 23.32 6.29
N GLY A 284 -0.26 23.48 5.78
CA GLY A 284 -0.99 24.74 5.76
C GLY A 284 -0.47 25.76 4.74
N LYS A 285 0.46 25.38 3.86
CA LYS A 285 1.01 26.22 2.80
C LYS A 285 0.66 25.68 1.41
N PRO A 286 0.34 26.55 0.43
CA PRO A 286 0.10 26.10 -0.93
C PRO A 286 1.41 25.67 -1.62
N VAL A 287 1.40 24.46 -2.17
CA VAL A 287 2.46 23.94 -3.05
C VAL A 287 1.91 23.88 -4.46
N VAL A 288 2.61 24.51 -5.40
CA VAL A 288 2.20 24.56 -6.80
C VAL A 288 3.09 23.65 -7.64
N VAL A 289 2.48 22.75 -8.40
CA VAL A 289 3.14 21.86 -9.36
C VAL A 289 2.74 22.29 -10.76
N ASP A 290 3.71 22.77 -11.54
CA ASP A 290 3.50 23.17 -12.94
C ASP A 290 3.61 21.96 -13.88
N VAL A 291 2.77 21.93 -14.92
CA VAL A 291 2.86 20.93 -15.98
C VAL A 291 4.13 21.17 -16.80
N GLN A 292 4.97 20.14 -16.88
CA GLN A 292 6.25 20.16 -17.60
C GLN A 292 6.14 19.44 -18.96
N ASN A 293 7.02 19.81 -19.92
CA ASN A 293 7.14 19.15 -21.24
C ASN A 293 5.81 19.03 -21.99
N SER A 294 5.06 20.11 -22.01
CA SER A 294 3.68 20.16 -22.50
C SER A 294 3.54 20.74 -23.91
N ASN A 295 4.62 20.82 -24.68
CA ASN A 295 4.61 21.36 -26.03
C ASN A 295 3.97 20.36 -27.02
N TYR A 296 3.16 20.86 -27.94
CA TYR A 296 2.60 20.09 -29.04
C TYR A 296 2.58 20.95 -30.32
N VAL A 297 2.53 20.28 -31.47
CA VAL A 297 2.54 20.96 -32.76
C VAL A 297 1.24 20.63 -33.48
N VAL A 298 0.56 21.66 -33.96
CA VAL A 298 -0.57 21.53 -34.86
C VAL A 298 -0.10 21.66 -36.28
N VAL A 299 -0.31 20.64 -37.10
CA VAL A 299 0.01 20.63 -38.51
C VAL A 299 -1.26 20.79 -39.36
N PRO A 300 -1.19 21.39 -40.54
CA PRO A 300 -2.34 21.49 -41.43
C PRO A 300 -2.84 20.06 -41.81
N ARG A 301 -4.12 19.93 -42.05
CA ARG A 301 -4.64 18.67 -42.59
C ARG A 301 -3.99 18.42 -43.94
N PRO A 302 -3.56 17.20 -44.23
CA PRO A 302 -3.07 16.87 -45.56
C PRO A 302 -4.17 17.14 -46.59
N ASN A 303 -3.81 17.86 -47.64
CA ASN A 303 -4.75 18.23 -48.73
C ASN A 303 -4.35 17.65 -50.09
N SER A 304 -3.26 16.89 -50.16
CA SER A 304 -2.74 16.30 -51.36
C SER A 304 -2.19 14.90 -51.16
N ALA A 305 -2.44 14.01 -52.10
CA ALA A 305 -1.78 12.73 -52.22
C ALA A 305 -0.59 12.84 -53.17
N THR A 306 0.43 12.06 -52.93
CA THR A 306 1.53 11.86 -53.88
C THR A 306 1.29 10.52 -54.59
N ILE A 307 1.21 10.57 -55.90
CA ILE A 307 1.11 9.43 -56.77
C ILE A 307 2.36 9.39 -57.65
N ALA A 308 3.11 8.31 -57.64
CA ALA A 308 4.30 8.13 -58.42
C ALA A 308 4.25 6.82 -59.20
N ALA A 309 4.53 6.84 -60.47
CA ALA A 309 4.84 5.63 -61.24
C ALA A 309 6.32 5.26 -60.90
N ASP A 310 6.51 4.12 -60.28
CA ASP A 310 7.81 3.70 -59.70
C ASP A 310 8.88 3.49 -60.80
N LYS A 311 8.48 3.30 -62.05
CA LYS A 311 9.38 3.19 -63.21
C LYS A 311 9.25 4.41 -64.09
N MET A 312 10.19 5.33 -63.99
CA MET A 312 10.36 6.48 -64.87
C MET A 312 9.20 7.48 -65.00
N ASN A 313 8.27 7.50 -64.03
CA ASN A 313 7.07 8.35 -64.04
C ASN A 313 6.21 8.22 -65.32
N VAL A 314 6.26 7.06 -65.99
CA VAL A 314 5.50 6.74 -67.20
C VAL A 314 4.73 5.46 -66.99
N VAL A 315 3.52 5.41 -67.56
CA VAL A 315 2.65 4.24 -67.53
C VAL A 315 2.48 3.71 -68.94
N TYR A 316 2.74 2.43 -69.15
CA TYR A 316 2.67 1.76 -70.45
C TYR A 316 1.40 0.95 -70.56
N VAL A 317 0.72 1.09 -71.68
CA VAL A 317 -0.47 0.30 -72.05
C VAL A 317 -0.07 -1.17 -72.25
N GLY A 318 -0.83 -2.09 -71.69
CA GLY A 318 -0.61 -3.53 -71.82
C GLY A 318 0.36 -4.15 -70.82
N LEU A 319 1.12 -3.31 -70.09
CA LEU A 319 2.04 -3.77 -69.06
C LEU A 319 1.52 -3.50 -67.67
N ASP A 320 2.06 -4.21 -66.69
CA ASP A 320 1.84 -3.96 -65.25
C ASP A 320 2.74 -2.79 -64.84
N ASN A 321 2.12 -1.68 -64.46
CA ASN A 321 2.83 -0.48 -64.03
C ASN A 321 2.78 -0.36 -62.52
N PRO A 322 3.90 -0.47 -61.82
CA PRO A 322 3.95 -0.29 -60.37
C PRO A 322 3.75 1.20 -60.04
N ILE A 323 2.78 1.44 -59.13
CA ILE A 323 2.43 2.78 -58.66
C ILE A 323 2.52 2.82 -57.15
N SER A 324 3.15 3.83 -56.62
CA SER A 324 3.16 4.15 -55.22
C SER A 324 2.23 5.31 -54.92
N VAL A 325 1.40 5.14 -53.91
CA VAL A 325 0.47 6.19 -53.46
C VAL A 325 0.69 6.40 -51.98
N SER A 326 0.91 7.63 -51.58
CA SER A 326 1.00 8.05 -50.21
C SER A 326 0.21 9.33 -49.97
N PHE A 327 -0.30 9.46 -48.75
CA PHE A 327 -0.98 10.68 -48.35
C PHE A 327 -0.30 11.19 -47.08
N ALA A 328 0.21 12.40 -47.13
CA ALA A 328 1.02 12.95 -46.05
C ALA A 328 0.23 12.92 -44.70
N GLY A 329 0.81 12.34 -43.65
CA GLY A 329 0.20 12.23 -42.34
C GLY A 329 -0.90 11.17 -42.19
N VAL A 330 -1.10 10.34 -43.20
CA VAL A 330 -2.04 9.21 -43.16
C VAL A 330 -1.27 7.90 -43.39
N SER A 331 -1.47 6.93 -42.53
CA SER A 331 -0.90 5.59 -42.73
C SER A 331 -1.41 4.96 -44.01
N ASN A 332 -0.52 4.33 -44.78
CA ASN A 332 -0.80 3.77 -46.10
C ASN A 332 -1.92 2.69 -46.08
N ASP A 333 -2.13 2.02 -44.96
CA ASP A 333 -3.23 1.05 -44.76
C ASP A 333 -4.60 1.70 -44.73
N LYS A 334 -4.67 3.01 -44.44
CA LYS A 334 -5.92 3.81 -44.39
C LYS A 334 -6.19 4.58 -45.67
N VAL A 335 -5.29 4.52 -46.64
CA VAL A 335 -5.45 5.20 -47.93
C VAL A 335 -6.17 4.29 -48.90
N ASN A 336 -7.34 4.73 -49.35
CA ASN A 336 -8.13 4.04 -50.40
C ASN A 336 -7.86 4.68 -51.75
N VAL A 337 -7.46 3.87 -52.72
CA VAL A 337 -7.10 4.33 -54.05
C VAL A 337 -8.04 3.67 -55.08
N SER A 338 -8.58 4.46 -55.97
CA SER A 338 -9.41 3.98 -57.08
C SER A 338 -8.92 4.55 -58.41
N SER A 339 -9.18 3.83 -59.48
CA SER A 339 -8.84 4.25 -60.85
C SER A 339 -10.09 4.36 -61.70
N SER A 340 -10.30 5.50 -62.34
CA SER A 340 -11.41 5.71 -63.27
C SER A 340 -11.24 4.94 -64.58
N ILE A 341 -10.03 4.53 -64.90
CA ILE A 341 -9.73 3.77 -66.12
C ILE A 341 -9.71 2.25 -65.91
N GLY A 342 -9.96 1.80 -64.67
CA GLY A 342 -9.91 0.40 -64.25
C GLY A 342 -8.50 -0.17 -64.16
N GLY A 343 -8.39 -1.46 -63.92
CA GLY A 343 -7.11 -2.19 -63.96
C GLY A 343 -6.16 -1.90 -62.80
N LEU A 344 -6.60 -1.25 -61.71
CA LEU A 344 -5.77 -1.00 -60.52
C LEU A 344 -5.93 -2.15 -59.52
N THR A 345 -4.82 -2.72 -59.13
CA THR A 345 -4.76 -3.80 -58.12
C THR A 345 -3.81 -3.41 -56.96
N LYS A 346 -4.27 -3.53 -55.71
CA LYS A 346 -3.40 -3.33 -54.52
C LYS A 346 -2.46 -4.50 -54.38
N VAL A 347 -1.15 -4.24 -54.30
CA VAL A 347 -0.09 -5.26 -54.16
C VAL A 347 0.64 -5.13 -52.82
N GLY A 348 0.39 -4.08 -52.06
CA GLY A 348 0.94 -3.84 -50.73
C GLY A 348 0.43 -2.52 -50.16
N ASP A 349 0.89 -2.16 -48.97
CA ASP A 349 0.48 -0.88 -48.35
C ASP A 349 1.13 0.28 -49.09
N GLY A 350 0.27 1.12 -49.68
CA GLY A 350 0.67 2.22 -50.56
C GLY A 350 1.24 1.77 -51.90
N LYS A 351 1.17 0.49 -52.24
CA LYS A 351 1.69 -0.07 -53.49
C LYS A 351 0.56 -0.67 -54.33
N TYR A 352 0.53 -0.31 -55.56
CA TYR A 352 -0.52 -0.72 -56.55
C TYR A 352 0.12 -1.13 -57.87
N SER A 353 -0.55 -1.96 -58.64
CA SER A 353 -0.25 -2.24 -60.03
C SER A 353 -1.39 -1.72 -60.91
N LEU A 354 -1.08 -0.89 -61.87
CA LEU A 354 -2.04 -0.39 -62.86
C LEU A 354 -1.79 -1.06 -64.21
N LYS A 355 -2.81 -1.78 -64.73
CA LYS A 355 -2.78 -2.43 -66.03
C LYS A 355 -3.95 -2.00 -66.86
N LYS A 356 -3.71 -1.37 -68.02
CA LYS A 356 -4.74 -1.02 -69.00
C LYS A 356 -4.49 -1.79 -70.28
N SER A 357 -5.54 -2.43 -70.78
CA SER A 357 -5.45 -3.34 -71.92
C SER A 357 -5.49 -2.62 -73.27
N SER A 358 -6.05 -1.40 -73.38
CA SER A 358 -6.10 -0.60 -74.65
C SER A 358 -6.48 0.84 -74.37
N GLY A 359 -6.08 1.77 -75.28
CA GLY A 359 -6.47 3.18 -75.30
C GLY A 359 -5.41 4.14 -74.70
N PHE A 360 -5.50 5.46 -75.00
CA PHE A 360 -4.59 6.47 -74.46
C PHE A 360 -4.79 6.73 -72.99
N ILE A 361 -3.71 6.96 -72.26
CA ILE A 361 -3.73 7.43 -70.87
C ILE A 361 -3.54 8.94 -70.88
N HIS A 362 -4.62 9.68 -70.60
CA HIS A 362 -4.53 11.11 -70.34
C HIS A 362 -4.34 11.37 -68.84
N GLY A 363 -3.16 11.74 -68.46
CA GLY A 363 -2.78 12.26 -67.16
C GLY A 363 -3.20 11.41 -65.97
N ILE A 364 -2.25 11.19 -65.04
CA ILE A 364 -2.53 10.70 -63.69
C ILE A 364 -2.59 11.94 -62.81
N TRP A 365 -3.77 12.23 -62.25
CA TRP A 365 -4.00 13.33 -61.29
C TRP A 365 -4.48 12.76 -59.96
#